data_9daa4a797ec35a3bcb84250ce6875627
#
_entry.id   9daa4a797ec35a3bcb84250ce6875627
#
_cell.length_a   1.000
_cell.length_b   1.000
_cell.length_c   1.000
_cell.angle_alpha   90.00
_cell.angle_beta   90.00
_cell.angle_gamma   90.00
#
_symmetry.space_group_name_H-M   'P 1'
#
loop_
_entity.id
_entity.type
_entity.pdbx_description
1 polymer ?
#
loop_
_entity_poly.entity_id
_entity_poly.type
_entity_poly.pdbx_seq_one_letter_code
_entity_poly.pdbx_strand_id
1 'polypeptide(L)'
;MGRGRLGFELLLGQVLEALPAAPATVVDAGGGTGQLAVALAGHGYRVTVVDTSAAMLATCAQRAADEGGEVAGRVTGVQGDAAGLPGLLGEGSQDAAVCHDLLTRVDDQAALLASLAGVLAEGGVLSLGFANRDWLALRAGRRGDHAGALRLVEGGDAITLNEAERLLAKAGLALVAASGVGVFAEAGDDDLNREERATLIELERQVAGREPYRSSARTLHLVARRGVFRPELPGDRL
;
A
#
# COMPACT_ATOMS: atom_id res chain seq x y z
N MET A 1 13.92 3.08 -1.63
CA MET A 1 14.20 4.26 -0.78
C MET A 1 13.15 4.28 0.32
N GLY A 2 13.52 3.99 1.58
CA GLY A 2 12.57 3.91 2.69
C GLY A 2 11.78 5.20 2.87
N ARG A 3 10.52 5.08 3.27
CA ARG A 3 9.74 6.22 3.77
C ARG A 3 10.35 6.63 5.11
N GLY A 4 10.58 7.94 5.35
CA GLY A 4 10.88 8.44 6.69
C GLY A 4 9.72 8.14 7.65
N ARG A 5 9.92 8.43 8.93
CA ARG A 5 8.90 8.19 9.98
C ARG A 5 7.57 8.90 9.66
N LEU A 6 7.63 10.14 9.19
CA LEU A 6 6.45 10.91 8.80
C LEU A 6 5.72 10.27 7.61
N GLY A 7 6.45 9.87 6.56
CA GLY A 7 5.83 9.22 5.40
C GLY A 7 5.17 7.88 5.72
N PHE A 8 5.71 7.14 6.70
CA PHE A 8 5.05 5.93 7.20
C PHE A 8 3.78 6.25 7.98
N GLU A 9 3.78 7.28 8.84
CA GLU A 9 2.61 7.71 9.62
C GLU A 9 1.46 8.16 8.69
N LEU A 10 1.76 8.96 7.67
CA LEU A 10 0.78 9.39 6.67
C LEU A 10 0.15 8.19 5.95
N LEU A 11 0.98 7.23 5.52
CA LEU A 11 0.49 6.02 4.87
C LEU A 11 -0.35 5.16 5.81
N LEU A 12 0.12 4.94 7.05
CA LEU A 12 -0.62 4.15 8.04
C LEU A 12 -2.00 4.75 8.31
N GLY A 13 -2.11 6.07 8.42
CA GLY A 13 -3.39 6.77 8.54
C GLY A 13 -4.35 6.43 7.40
N GLN A 14 -3.90 6.55 6.14
CA GLN A 14 -4.70 6.20 4.97
C GLN A 14 -5.07 4.71 4.91
N VAL A 15 -4.17 3.82 5.34
CA VAL A 15 -4.44 2.38 5.41
C VAL A 15 -5.53 2.09 6.43
N LEU A 16 -5.43 2.65 7.64
CA LEU A 16 -6.42 2.45 8.71
C LEU A 16 -7.82 2.98 8.34
N GLU A 17 -7.89 4.09 7.58
CA GLU A 17 -9.15 4.62 7.07
C GLU A 17 -9.79 3.71 5.99
N ALA A 18 -8.97 2.98 5.25
CA ALA A 18 -9.42 2.12 4.15
C ALA A 18 -9.84 0.72 4.60
N LEU A 19 -9.19 0.17 5.62
CA LEU A 19 -9.41 -1.20 6.09
C LEU A 19 -10.76 -1.34 6.82
N PRO A 20 -11.36 -2.56 6.82
CA PRO A 20 -12.52 -2.83 7.66
C PRO A 20 -12.17 -2.64 9.15
N ALA A 21 -13.18 -2.39 9.98
CA ALA A 21 -12.96 -2.22 11.42
C ALA A 21 -12.33 -3.48 12.04
N ALA A 22 -11.38 -3.27 12.96
CA ALA A 22 -10.82 -4.38 13.74
C ALA A 22 -11.88 -4.96 14.72
N PRO A 23 -11.83 -6.28 15.01
CA PRO A 23 -10.84 -7.23 14.51
C PRO A 23 -11.17 -7.74 13.10
N ALA A 24 -10.17 -7.72 12.21
CA ALA A 24 -10.26 -8.29 10.88
C ALA A 24 -8.95 -9.02 10.52
N THR A 25 -9.02 -9.94 9.56
CA THR A 25 -7.88 -10.67 9.05
C THR A 25 -7.24 -9.92 7.88
N VAL A 26 -5.94 -9.69 7.96
CA VAL A 26 -5.18 -8.93 6.97
C VAL A 26 -3.97 -9.74 6.52
N VAL A 27 -3.77 -9.88 5.21
CA VAL A 27 -2.49 -10.35 4.68
C VAL A 27 -1.62 -9.15 4.30
N ASP A 28 -0.36 -9.15 4.78
CA ASP A 28 0.69 -8.21 4.34
C ASP A 28 1.60 -8.91 3.33
N ALA A 29 1.33 -8.66 2.04
CA ALA A 29 2.00 -9.31 0.93
C ALA A 29 3.35 -8.62 0.63
N GLY A 30 4.45 -9.34 0.82
CA GLY A 30 5.81 -8.79 0.77
C GLY A 30 6.10 -7.87 1.95
N GLY A 31 5.53 -8.16 3.13
CA GLY A 31 5.61 -7.29 4.31
C GLY A 31 6.99 -7.16 4.93
N GLY A 32 7.97 -7.96 4.49
CA GLY A 32 9.38 -7.82 4.87
C GLY A 32 9.58 -7.89 6.39
N THR A 33 10.17 -6.83 6.96
CA THR A 33 10.42 -6.71 8.41
C THR A 33 9.18 -6.40 9.24
N GLY A 34 7.97 -6.39 8.65
CA GLY A 34 6.70 -6.27 9.34
C GLY A 34 6.38 -4.90 9.92
N GLN A 35 6.96 -3.81 9.41
CA GLN A 35 6.69 -2.47 9.94
C GLN A 35 5.20 -2.13 9.91
N LEU A 36 4.52 -2.39 8.79
CA LEU A 36 3.09 -2.15 8.64
C LEU A 36 2.27 -3.20 9.41
N ALA A 37 2.64 -4.48 9.30
CA ALA A 37 1.97 -5.58 9.99
C ALA A 37 1.89 -5.39 11.50
N VAL A 38 3.02 -5.01 12.13
CA VAL A 38 3.09 -4.78 13.58
C VAL A 38 2.27 -3.56 13.99
N ALA A 39 2.30 -2.48 13.20
CA ALA A 39 1.45 -1.31 13.43
C ALA A 39 -0.05 -1.69 13.36
N LEU A 40 -0.48 -2.45 12.34
CA LEU A 40 -1.86 -2.92 12.21
C LEU A 40 -2.25 -3.86 13.37
N ALA A 41 -1.35 -4.76 13.80
CA ALA A 41 -1.58 -5.62 14.96
C ALA A 41 -1.79 -4.82 16.26
N GLY A 42 -1.04 -3.71 16.43
CA GLY A 42 -1.26 -2.74 17.52
C GLY A 42 -2.65 -2.08 17.48
N HIS A 43 -3.25 -1.96 16.29
CA HIS A 43 -4.63 -1.50 16.10
C HIS A 43 -5.70 -2.62 16.17
N GLY A 44 -5.32 -3.85 16.55
CA GLY A 44 -6.24 -4.96 16.81
C GLY A 44 -6.48 -5.89 15.61
N TYR A 45 -5.81 -5.70 14.47
CA TYR A 45 -5.90 -6.61 13.33
C TYR A 45 -5.12 -7.90 13.56
N ARG A 46 -5.59 -9.02 13.00
CA ARG A 46 -4.82 -10.25 12.85
C ARG A 46 -4.09 -10.21 11.52
N VAL A 47 -2.76 -10.18 11.53
CA VAL A 47 -1.96 -9.96 10.33
C VAL A 47 -1.11 -11.17 10.01
N THR A 48 -1.25 -11.69 8.79
CA THR A 48 -0.36 -12.69 8.23
C THR A 48 0.62 -12.01 7.27
N VAL A 49 1.89 -12.01 7.61
CA VAL A 49 2.98 -11.48 6.76
C VAL A 49 3.46 -12.60 5.84
N VAL A 50 3.35 -12.41 4.53
CA VAL A 50 3.90 -13.33 3.53
C VAL A 50 5.11 -12.68 2.88
N ASP A 51 6.28 -13.32 2.99
CA ASP A 51 7.52 -12.87 2.37
C ASP A 51 8.38 -14.06 1.96
N THR A 52 9.14 -13.94 0.88
CA THR A 52 10.05 -15.00 0.40
C THR A 52 11.27 -15.18 1.30
N SER A 53 11.64 -14.14 2.07
CA SER A 53 12.82 -14.10 2.91
C SER A 53 12.53 -14.53 4.36
N ALA A 54 12.99 -15.70 4.74
CA ALA A 54 12.92 -16.17 6.13
C ALA A 54 13.61 -15.20 7.12
N ALA A 55 14.67 -14.51 6.70
CA ALA A 55 15.37 -13.53 7.53
C ALA A 55 14.50 -12.29 7.80
N MET A 56 13.73 -11.83 6.81
CA MET A 56 12.78 -10.73 6.99
C MET A 56 11.66 -11.12 7.96
N LEU A 57 11.12 -12.34 7.82
CA LEU A 57 10.09 -12.85 8.72
C LEU A 57 10.60 -13.01 10.17
N ALA A 58 11.85 -13.44 10.36
CA ALA A 58 12.45 -13.48 11.69
C ALA A 58 12.56 -12.08 12.32
N THR A 59 12.94 -11.07 11.52
CA THR A 59 12.97 -9.68 11.97
C THR A 59 11.57 -9.16 12.29
N CYS A 60 10.57 -9.54 11.49
CA CYS A 60 9.16 -9.21 11.75
C CYS A 60 8.68 -9.79 13.10
N ALA A 61 8.96 -11.07 13.35
CA ALA A 61 8.62 -11.73 14.61
C ALA A 61 9.28 -11.05 15.83
N GLN A 62 10.57 -10.68 15.71
CA GLN A 62 11.28 -9.96 16.77
C GLN A 62 10.63 -8.58 17.01
N ARG A 63 10.36 -7.82 15.95
CA ARG A 63 9.66 -6.52 16.04
C ARG A 63 8.31 -6.63 16.75
N ALA A 64 7.52 -7.65 16.41
CA ALA A 64 6.23 -7.90 17.05
C ALA A 64 6.39 -8.24 18.55
N ALA A 65 7.41 -9.02 18.90
CA ALA A 65 7.73 -9.38 20.29
C ALA A 65 8.16 -8.16 21.11
N ASP A 66 8.91 -7.22 20.51
CA ASP A 66 9.35 -5.98 21.16
C ASP A 66 8.18 -5.05 21.52
N GLU A 67 7.07 -5.11 20.74
CA GLU A 67 5.83 -4.36 21.02
C GLU A 67 4.93 -5.03 22.09
N GLY A 68 5.29 -6.26 22.52
CA GLY A 68 4.60 -7.00 23.57
C GLY A 68 3.77 -8.19 23.11
N GLY A 69 3.44 -9.06 24.06
CA GLY A 69 2.83 -10.38 23.78
C GLY A 69 1.47 -10.31 23.07
N GLU A 70 0.68 -9.27 23.30
CA GLU A 70 -0.61 -9.08 22.64
C GLU A 70 -0.43 -8.79 21.15
N VAL A 71 0.51 -7.91 20.79
CA VAL A 71 0.83 -7.60 19.38
C VAL A 71 1.48 -8.82 18.72
N ALA A 72 2.45 -9.47 19.39
CA ALA A 72 3.09 -10.68 18.88
C ALA A 72 2.07 -11.79 18.58
N GLY A 73 1.06 -11.97 19.42
CA GLY A 73 0.00 -12.96 19.22
C GLY A 73 -0.92 -12.70 18.04
N ARG A 74 -0.87 -11.49 17.46
CA ARG A 74 -1.67 -11.10 16.29
C ARG A 74 -0.88 -11.10 14.97
N VAL A 75 0.43 -11.30 15.00
CA VAL A 75 1.29 -11.34 13.81
C VAL A 75 1.77 -12.75 13.54
N THR A 76 1.54 -13.26 12.33
CA THR A 76 2.01 -14.57 11.87
C THR A 76 2.86 -14.41 10.62
N GLY A 77 4.04 -14.97 10.56
CA GLY A 77 4.90 -15.01 9.37
C GLY A 77 4.70 -16.31 8.58
N VAL A 78 4.53 -16.21 7.28
CA VAL A 78 4.45 -17.33 6.33
C VAL A 78 5.47 -17.10 5.23
N GLN A 79 6.43 -18.03 5.09
CA GLN A 79 7.40 -17.94 3.98
C GLN A 79 6.75 -18.42 2.68
N GLY A 80 6.72 -17.54 1.67
CA GLY A 80 6.14 -17.85 0.37
C GLY A 80 6.16 -16.66 -0.57
N ASP A 81 5.76 -16.93 -1.82
CA ASP A 81 5.62 -15.91 -2.85
C ASP A 81 4.21 -15.31 -2.81
N ALA A 82 4.12 -13.98 -2.83
CA ALA A 82 2.86 -13.26 -2.87
C ALA A 82 2.03 -13.54 -4.16
N ALA A 83 2.65 -14.02 -5.22
CA ALA A 83 1.94 -14.49 -6.41
C ALA A 83 1.15 -15.80 -6.17
N GLY A 84 1.34 -16.48 -5.03
CA GLY A 84 0.69 -17.73 -4.66
C GLY A 84 -0.20 -17.67 -3.40
N LEU A 85 -0.66 -16.50 -2.96
CA LEU A 85 -1.41 -16.32 -1.71
C LEU A 85 -2.62 -17.24 -1.53
N PRO A 86 -3.49 -17.50 -2.53
CA PRO A 86 -4.62 -18.42 -2.37
C PRO A 86 -4.19 -19.84 -2.02
N GLY A 87 -3.06 -20.30 -2.57
CA GLY A 87 -2.48 -21.61 -2.24
C GLY A 87 -1.87 -21.66 -0.83
N LEU A 88 -1.39 -20.55 -0.31
CA LEU A 88 -0.77 -20.46 1.03
C LEU A 88 -1.80 -20.28 2.14
N LEU A 89 -2.83 -19.48 1.91
CA LEU A 89 -3.76 -19.02 2.95
C LEU A 89 -5.20 -19.46 2.73
N GLY A 90 -5.54 -19.96 1.54
CA GLY A 90 -6.90 -20.28 1.10
C GLY A 90 -7.54 -19.13 0.31
N GLU A 91 -8.37 -19.49 -0.67
CA GLU A 91 -9.16 -18.53 -1.44
C GLU A 91 -10.21 -17.84 -0.54
N GLY A 92 -10.36 -16.52 -0.72
CA GLY A 92 -11.36 -15.73 -0.01
C GLY A 92 -11.19 -15.71 1.52
N SER A 93 -10.00 -16.00 2.03
CA SER A 93 -9.73 -16.18 3.46
C SER A 93 -9.42 -14.88 4.22
N GLN A 94 -9.18 -13.78 3.51
CA GLN A 94 -8.76 -12.51 4.12
C GLN A 94 -9.80 -11.41 3.93
N ASP A 95 -10.10 -10.67 5.00
CA ASP A 95 -10.97 -9.50 4.96
C ASP A 95 -10.29 -8.33 4.23
N ALA A 96 -8.95 -8.26 4.34
CA ALA A 96 -8.15 -7.27 3.64
C ALA A 96 -6.76 -7.80 3.25
N ALA A 97 -6.17 -7.16 2.25
CA ALA A 97 -4.78 -7.34 1.86
C ALA A 97 -4.09 -5.97 1.82
N VAL A 98 -2.87 -5.90 2.31
CA VAL A 98 -1.98 -4.76 2.11
C VAL A 98 -0.80 -5.22 1.28
N CYS A 99 -0.42 -4.42 0.27
CA CYS A 99 0.68 -4.72 -0.64
C CYS A 99 1.41 -3.42 -0.96
N HIS A 100 2.49 -3.16 -0.24
CA HIS A 100 3.20 -1.89 -0.30
C HIS A 100 4.64 -2.10 -0.76
N ASP A 101 5.06 -1.29 -1.76
CA ASP A 101 6.40 -1.31 -2.37
C ASP A 101 6.79 -2.67 -3.04
N LEU A 102 5.84 -3.59 -3.23
CA LEU A 102 6.07 -4.88 -3.89
C LEU A 102 5.76 -4.84 -5.39
N LEU A 103 4.67 -4.19 -5.80
CA LEU A 103 4.14 -4.22 -7.18
C LEU A 103 5.20 -3.85 -8.24
N THR A 104 6.11 -2.94 -7.93
CA THR A 104 7.20 -2.51 -8.83
C THR A 104 8.47 -3.37 -8.72
N ARG A 105 8.45 -4.44 -7.92
CA ARG A 105 9.60 -5.33 -7.70
C ARG A 105 9.39 -6.73 -8.25
N VAL A 106 8.16 -7.04 -8.68
CA VAL A 106 7.83 -8.32 -9.30
C VAL A 106 7.83 -8.21 -10.81
N ASP A 107 8.23 -9.28 -11.48
CA ASP A 107 8.23 -9.34 -12.96
C ASP A 107 6.79 -9.46 -13.50
N ASP A 108 5.92 -10.22 -12.83
CA ASP A 108 4.52 -10.42 -13.22
C ASP A 108 3.56 -9.71 -12.24
N GLN A 109 3.31 -8.45 -12.51
CA GLN A 109 2.37 -7.63 -11.75
C GLN A 109 0.92 -8.14 -11.85
N ALA A 110 0.55 -8.73 -12.98
CA ALA A 110 -0.79 -9.26 -13.18
C ALA A 110 -1.03 -10.50 -12.33
N ALA A 111 -0.07 -11.43 -12.26
CA ALA A 111 -0.14 -12.59 -11.38
C ALA A 111 -0.21 -12.20 -9.91
N LEU A 112 0.59 -11.20 -9.46
CA LEU A 112 0.51 -10.69 -8.10
C LEU A 112 -0.89 -10.14 -7.77
N LEU A 113 -1.45 -9.29 -8.64
CA LEU A 113 -2.77 -8.70 -8.39
C LEU A 113 -3.90 -9.73 -8.46
N ALA A 114 -3.81 -10.72 -9.34
CA ALA A 114 -4.75 -11.85 -9.38
C ALA A 114 -4.69 -12.67 -8.08
N SER A 115 -3.49 -12.91 -7.56
CA SER A 115 -3.27 -13.59 -6.27
C SER A 115 -3.86 -12.81 -5.11
N LEU A 116 -3.64 -11.49 -5.06
CA LEU A 116 -4.23 -10.61 -4.06
C LEU A 116 -5.77 -10.61 -4.14
N ALA A 117 -6.33 -10.56 -5.35
CA ALA A 117 -7.77 -10.68 -5.55
C ALA A 117 -8.29 -12.04 -5.08
N GLY A 118 -7.58 -13.13 -5.39
CA GLY A 118 -7.96 -14.50 -5.04
C GLY A 118 -8.02 -14.76 -3.53
N VAL A 119 -7.11 -14.18 -2.75
CA VAL A 119 -7.06 -14.38 -1.29
C VAL A 119 -8.09 -13.54 -0.54
N LEU A 120 -8.55 -12.42 -1.09
CA LEU A 120 -9.56 -11.57 -0.48
C LEU A 120 -10.93 -12.24 -0.44
N ALA A 121 -11.68 -12.09 0.63
CA ALA A 121 -13.10 -12.39 0.71
C ALA A 121 -13.91 -11.54 -0.28
N GLU A 122 -15.16 -11.92 -0.56
CA GLU A 122 -16.06 -11.08 -1.34
C GLU A 122 -16.28 -9.74 -0.63
N GLY A 123 -16.12 -8.63 -1.36
CA GLY A 123 -16.14 -7.28 -0.80
C GLY A 123 -14.87 -6.90 -0.01
N GLY A 124 -13.90 -7.81 0.10
CA GLY A 124 -12.63 -7.58 0.77
C GLY A 124 -11.82 -6.43 0.17
N VAL A 125 -10.99 -5.80 0.96
CA VAL A 125 -10.29 -4.55 0.64
C VAL A 125 -8.82 -4.82 0.31
N LEU A 126 -8.34 -4.29 -0.81
CA LEU A 126 -6.92 -4.16 -1.12
C LEU A 126 -6.45 -2.74 -0.86
N SER A 127 -5.40 -2.60 -0.04
CA SER A 127 -4.59 -1.39 0.11
C SER A 127 -3.28 -1.61 -0.65
N LEU A 128 -3.08 -0.86 -1.74
CA LEU A 128 -1.95 -1.00 -2.65
C LEU A 128 -1.11 0.28 -2.66
N GLY A 129 0.16 0.18 -2.28
CA GLY A 129 1.09 1.32 -2.24
C GLY A 129 2.32 1.11 -3.12
N PHE A 130 2.66 2.10 -3.94
CA PHE A 130 3.83 2.02 -4.83
C PHE A 130 4.42 3.39 -5.15
N ALA A 131 5.71 3.40 -5.55
CA ALA A 131 6.40 4.60 -5.99
C ALA A 131 5.78 5.14 -7.29
N ASN A 132 5.45 6.43 -7.29
CA ASN A 132 4.85 7.11 -8.44
C ASN A 132 5.90 7.44 -9.50
N ARG A 133 5.75 6.90 -10.71
CA ARG A 133 6.66 7.16 -11.83
C ARG A 133 6.71 8.62 -12.23
N ASP A 134 5.57 9.31 -12.22
CA ASP A 134 5.48 10.71 -12.60
C ASP A 134 6.28 11.60 -11.62
N TRP A 135 6.18 11.32 -10.32
CA TRP A 135 7.01 11.98 -9.32
C TRP A 135 8.50 11.71 -9.51
N LEU A 136 8.87 10.45 -9.82
CA LEU A 136 10.27 10.10 -10.08
C LEU A 136 10.82 10.86 -11.28
N ALA A 137 10.06 10.97 -12.37
CA ALA A 137 10.44 11.74 -13.56
C ALA A 137 10.60 13.24 -13.25
N LEU A 138 9.63 13.84 -12.56
CA LEU A 138 9.69 15.24 -12.12
C LEU A 138 10.91 15.50 -11.24
N ARG A 139 11.19 14.62 -10.29
CA ARG A 139 12.34 14.72 -9.39
C ARG A 139 13.66 14.61 -10.13
N ALA A 140 13.79 13.67 -11.08
CA ALA A 140 14.98 13.51 -11.90
C ALA A 140 15.25 14.76 -12.74
N GLY A 141 14.23 15.28 -13.43
CA GLY A 141 14.34 16.49 -14.25
C GLY A 141 14.73 17.73 -13.44
N ARG A 142 14.13 17.94 -12.26
CA ARG A 142 14.47 19.07 -11.35
C ARG A 142 15.90 19.01 -10.81
N ARG A 143 16.50 17.83 -10.77
CA ARG A 143 17.91 17.63 -10.36
C ARG A 143 18.90 17.68 -11.52
N GLY A 144 18.43 17.96 -12.74
CA GLY A 144 19.26 18.03 -13.95
C GLY A 144 19.51 16.67 -14.62
N ASP A 145 18.95 15.56 -14.11
CA ASP A 145 19.01 14.26 -14.78
C ASP A 145 17.87 14.15 -15.83
N HIS A 146 18.05 14.91 -16.92
CA HIS A 146 17.07 14.96 -18.00
C HIS A 146 16.97 13.62 -18.75
N ALA A 147 18.08 12.88 -18.89
CA ALA A 147 18.09 11.58 -19.51
C ALA A 147 17.34 10.53 -18.66
N GLY A 148 17.54 10.55 -17.33
CA GLY A 148 16.76 9.72 -16.40
C GLY A 148 15.29 10.08 -16.40
N ALA A 149 14.94 11.37 -16.42
CA ALA A 149 13.57 11.83 -16.53
C ALA A 149 12.88 11.34 -17.82
N LEU A 150 13.58 11.44 -18.97
CA LEU A 150 13.04 10.97 -20.25
C LEU A 150 12.76 9.47 -20.25
N ARG A 151 13.71 8.64 -19.76
CA ARG A 151 13.48 7.19 -19.61
C ARG A 151 12.24 6.86 -18.76
N LEU A 152 12.02 7.61 -17.67
CA LEU A 152 10.84 7.41 -16.80
C LEU A 152 9.53 7.83 -17.50
N VAL A 153 9.55 8.88 -18.33
CA VAL A 153 8.38 9.31 -19.11
C VAL A 153 8.03 8.31 -20.22
N GLU A 154 9.03 7.75 -20.89
CA GLU A 154 8.85 6.77 -21.96
C GLU A 154 8.44 5.37 -21.46
N GLY A 155 8.62 5.09 -20.18
CA GLY A 155 8.36 3.81 -19.51
C GLY A 155 9.41 3.61 -18.43
N GLY A 156 9.49 2.52 -17.76
CA GLY A 156 10.50 2.24 -16.75
C GLY A 156 9.95 1.30 -15.67
N ASP A 157 10.76 1.03 -14.66
CA ASP A 157 10.43 0.03 -13.64
C ASP A 157 9.32 0.46 -12.65
N ALA A 158 8.98 1.75 -12.64
CA ALA A 158 7.86 2.28 -11.84
C ALA A 158 6.58 2.38 -12.69
N ILE A 159 5.43 2.53 -12.04
CA ILE A 159 4.11 2.59 -12.70
C ILE A 159 3.43 3.92 -12.43
N THR A 160 2.54 4.33 -13.34
CA THR A 160 1.64 5.48 -13.19
C THR A 160 0.32 5.05 -12.54
N LEU A 161 -0.47 6.02 -12.11
CA LEU A 161 -1.84 5.77 -11.62
C LEU A 161 -2.68 5.03 -12.67
N ASN A 162 -2.69 5.51 -13.91
CA ASN A 162 -3.48 4.93 -15.01
C ASN A 162 -3.08 3.48 -15.35
N GLU A 163 -1.80 3.13 -15.20
CA GLU A 163 -1.33 1.74 -15.39
C GLU A 163 -1.81 0.85 -14.25
N ALA A 164 -1.71 1.32 -13.01
CA ALA A 164 -2.20 0.59 -11.84
C ALA A 164 -3.72 0.36 -11.89
N GLU A 165 -4.50 1.36 -12.29
CA GLU A 165 -5.95 1.23 -12.48
C GLU A 165 -6.32 0.14 -13.49
N ARG A 166 -5.61 0.10 -14.62
CA ARG A 166 -5.81 -0.93 -15.65
C ARG A 166 -5.45 -2.33 -15.15
N LEU A 167 -4.39 -2.45 -14.37
CA LEU A 167 -3.97 -3.72 -13.77
C LEU A 167 -4.98 -4.22 -12.74
N LEU A 168 -5.47 -3.33 -11.86
CA LEU A 168 -6.52 -3.64 -10.87
C LEU A 168 -7.79 -4.13 -11.57
N ALA A 169 -8.26 -3.41 -12.59
CA ALA A 169 -9.46 -3.80 -13.33
C ALA A 169 -9.33 -5.19 -14.00
N LYS A 170 -8.16 -5.50 -14.57
CA LYS A 170 -7.88 -6.84 -15.13
C LYS A 170 -7.90 -7.95 -14.09
N ALA A 171 -7.50 -7.64 -12.85
CA ALA A 171 -7.55 -8.59 -11.73
C ALA A 171 -8.94 -8.70 -11.07
N GLY A 172 -9.96 -8.02 -11.57
CA GLY A 172 -11.30 -8.01 -10.97
C GLY A 172 -11.40 -7.20 -9.68
N LEU A 173 -10.49 -6.25 -9.48
CA LEU A 173 -10.44 -5.34 -8.35
C LEU A 173 -10.98 -3.97 -8.77
N ALA A 174 -12.07 -3.53 -8.15
CA ALA A 174 -12.67 -2.23 -8.42
C ALA A 174 -11.97 -1.14 -7.60
N LEU A 175 -11.37 -0.14 -8.25
CA LEU A 175 -10.78 1.01 -7.58
C LEU A 175 -11.86 1.82 -6.85
N VAL A 176 -11.65 2.08 -5.56
CA VAL A 176 -12.56 2.85 -4.69
C VAL A 176 -11.99 4.23 -4.39
N ALA A 177 -10.69 4.31 -4.13
CA ALA A 177 -10.01 5.56 -3.84
C ALA A 177 -8.56 5.51 -4.31
N ALA A 178 -8.03 6.69 -4.65
CA ALA A 178 -6.62 6.90 -4.94
C ALA A 178 -6.14 8.16 -4.23
N SER A 179 -5.04 8.06 -3.51
CA SER A 179 -4.44 9.13 -2.72
C SER A 179 -2.95 9.22 -2.95
N GLY A 180 -2.41 10.42 -2.79
CA GLY A 180 -0.97 10.66 -2.73
C GLY A 180 -0.45 10.58 -1.29
N VAL A 181 0.80 10.15 -1.13
CA VAL A 181 1.54 10.20 0.14
C VAL A 181 2.90 10.84 -0.13
N GLY A 182 3.24 11.86 0.64
CA GLY A 182 4.47 12.62 0.46
C GLY A 182 4.39 13.54 -0.77
N VAL A 183 3.41 14.42 -0.80
CA VAL A 183 3.29 15.51 -1.78
C VAL A 183 4.29 16.62 -1.41
N PHE A 184 4.28 17.02 -0.15
CA PHE A 184 5.15 18.04 0.43
C PHE A 184 6.18 17.46 1.40
N ALA A 185 5.88 16.29 2.01
CA ALA A 185 6.76 15.66 2.97
C ALA A 185 8.05 15.12 2.33
N GLU A 186 9.20 15.52 2.87
CA GLU A 186 10.54 15.13 2.40
C GLU A 186 11.30 14.29 3.45
N ALA A 187 12.48 13.80 3.08
CA ALA A 187 13.29 12.93 3.95
C ALA A 187 13.86 13.63 5.21
N GLY A 188 13.84 14.96 5.26
CA GLY A 188 14.31 15.74 6.40
C GLY A 188 13.23 16.13 7.42
N ASP A 189 11.97 15.79 7.15
CA ASP A 189 10.84 16.26 7.97
C ASP A 189 10.64 15.46 9.27
N ASP A 190 11.47 14.44 9.50
CA ASP A 190 11.48 13.72 10.77
C ASP A 190 11.97 14.57 11.96
N ASP A 191 12.69 15.67 11.68
CA ASP A 191 13.24 16.63 12.67
C ASP A 191 12.30 17.82 12.96
N LEU A 192 11.14 17.91 12.32
CA LEU A 192 10.15 18.96 12.55
C LEU A 192 9.65 18.96 14.00
N ASN A 193 9.45 20.15 14.55
CA ASN A 193 8.79 20.30 15.85
C ASN A 193 7.31 19.85 15.76
N ARG A 194 6.65 19.74 16.93
CA ARG A 194 5.29 19.20 17.03
C ARG A 194 4.25 19.99 16.21
N GLU A 195 4.36 21.32 16.18
CA GLU A 195 3.40 22.19 15.50
C GLU A 195 3.59 22.11 13.98
N GLU A 196 4.84 22.23 13.50
CA GLU A 196 5.21 22.07 12.09
C GLU A 196 4.78 20.71 11.56
N ARG A 197 5.05 19.64 12.32
CA ARG A 197 4.63 18.27 11.97
C ARG A 197 3.12 18.15 11.85
N ALA A 198 2.34 18.69 12.81
CA ALA A 198 0.89 18.65 12.78
C ALA A 198 0.33 19.42 11.56
N THR A 199 0.92 20.59 11.26
CA THR A 199 0.55 21.38 10.08
C THR A 199 0.82 20.64 8.78
N LEU A 200 1.99 19.99 8.67
CA LEU A 200 2.35 19.21 7.48
C LEU A 200 1.43 17.98 7.29
N ILE A 201 1.12 17.26 8.38
CA ILE A 201 0.18 16.14 8.32
C ILE A 201 -1.21 16.60 7.84
N GLU A 202 -1.70 17.72 8.37
CA GLU A 202 -3.00 18.26 7.94
C GLU A 202 -2.98 18.72 6.48
N LEU A 203 -1.90 19.37 6.03
CA LEU A 203 -1.71 19.75 4.63
C LEU A 203 -1.71 18.52 3.71
N GLU A 204 -0.93 17.49 4.02
CA GLU A 204 -0.88 16.24 3.27
C GLU A 204 -2.28 15.60 3.18
N ARG A 205 -3.01 15.55 4.29
CA ARG A 205 -4.36 15.00 4.34
C ARG A 205 -5.33 15.75 3.43
N GLN A 206 -5.28 17.08 3.40
CA GLN A 206 -6.17 17.91 2.58
C GLN A 206 -5.92 17.74 1.08
N VAL A 207 -4.69 17.45 0.66
CA VAL A 207 -4.32 17.38 -0.75
C VAL A 207 -4.25 15.95 -1.29
N ALA A 208 -4.25 14.94 -0.42
CA ALA A 208 -3.99 13.54 -0.78
C ALA A 208 -4.84 13.03 -1.97
N GLY A 209 -6.12 13.36 -2.01
CA GLY A 209 -7.04 12.96 -3.09
C GLY A 209 -7.20 13.97 -4.22
N ARG A 210 -6.55 15.14 -4.16
CA ARG A 210 -6.79 16.28 -5.06
C ARG A 210 -5.75 16.37 -6.16
N GLU A 211 -6.18 16.57 -7.41
CA GLU A 211 -5.28 16.97 -8.49
C GLU A 211 -4.93 18.46 -8.41
N PRO A 212 -3.68 18.83 -8.75
CA PRO A 212 -2.58 18.02 -9.29
C PRO A 212 -1.69 17.38 -8.20
N TYR A 213 -2.01 17.55 -6.94
CA TYR A 213 -1.19 17.12 -5.81
C TYR A 213 -1.03 15.59 -5.77
N ARG A 214 -2.14 14.86 -5.91
CA ARG A 214 -2.13 13.39 -5.94
C ARG A 214 -1.16 12.84 -6.99
N SER A 215 -1.25 13.31 -8.23
CA SER A 215 -0.37 12.89 -9.32
C SER A 215 1.08 13.32 -9.12
N SER A 216 1.34 14.32 -8.27
CA SER A 216 2.68 14.79 -7.93
C SER A 216 3.26 14.14 -6.68
N ALA A 217 2.51 13.28 -6.00
CA ALA A 217 2.95 12.65 -4.77
C ALA A 217 4.04 11.60 -5.01
N ARG A 218 4.94 11.45 -4.04
CA ARG A 218 6.05 10.47 -4.08
C ARG A 218 5.56 9.03 -4.17
N THR A 219 4.52 8.71 -3.42
CA THR A 219 3.89 7.39 -3.37
C THR A 219 2.42 7.54 -3.72
N LEU A 220 1.91 6.64 -4.53
CA LEU A 220 0.48 6.47 -4.73
C LEU A 220 -0.03 5.36 -3.80
N HIS A 221 -1.16 5.61 -3.16
CA HIS A 221 -1.90 4.66 -2.35
C HIS A 221 -3.29 4.49 -2.96
N LEU A 222 -3.59 3.26 -3.39
CA LEU A 222 -4.84 2.89 -4.02
C LEU A 222 -5.61 1.95 -3.10
N VAL A 223 -6.90 2.19 -2.97
CA VAL A 223 -7.83 1.30 -2.28
C VAL A 223 -8.73 0.68 -3.33
N ALA A 224 -8.77 -0.65 -3.37
CA ALA A 224 -9.63 -1.39 -4.28
C ALA A 224 -10.44 -2.45 -3.52
N ARG A 225 -11.55 -2.93 -4.10
CA ARG A 225 -12.39 -3.98 -3.53
C ARG A 225 -12.52 -5.17 -4.47
N ARG A 226 -12.52 -6.37 -3.89
CA ARG A 226 -12.93 -7.59 -4.62
C ARG A 226 -14.44 -7.66 -4.68
N GLY A 227 -14.98 -8.06 -5.85
CA GLY A 227 -16.41 -8.31 -6.03
C GLY A 227 -17.16 -7.14 -6.64
N VAL A 228 -18.41 -7.40 -7.01
CA VAL A 228 -19.25 -6.61 -7.90
C VAL A 228 -19.45 -5.19 -7.37
N PHE A 229 -18.56 -4.27 -7.75
CA PHE A 229 -18.96 -2.87 -7.82
C PHE A 229 -19.91 -2.74 -9.02
N ARG A 230 -21.21 -2.82 -8.78
CA ARG A 230 -22.19 -2.19 -9.68
C ARG A 230 -22.14 -0.71 -9.33
N PRO A 231 -21.64 0.19 -10.21
CA PRO A 231 -21.93 1.60 -10.04
C PRO A 231 -23.47 1.69 -10.05
N GLU A 232 -24.05 2.27 -8.99
CA GLU A 232 -25.44 2.68 -9.05
C GLU A 232 -25.55 3.66 -10.21
N LEU A 233 -26.11 3.21 -11.33
CA LEU A 233 -26.47 4.08 -12.42
C LEU A 233 -27.54 5.03 -11.86
N PRO A 234 -27.39 6.36 -12.04
CA PRO A 234 -28.41 7.30 -11.64
C PRO A 234 -29.67 6.99 -12.48
N GLY A 235 -30.62 6.25 -11.91
CA GLY A 235 -31.84 5.83 -12.58
C GLY A 235 -32.63 4.68 -11.95
N ASP A 236 -32.07 3.91 -11.03
CA ASP A 236 -32.77 2.76 -10.42
C ASP A 236 -33.60 3.12 -9.17
N ARG A 237 -34.12 4.32 -9.07
CA ARG A 237 -35.23 4.66 -8.15
C ARG A 237 -36.51 4.81 -8.97
N LEU A 238 -37.27 3.72 -9.06
CA LEU A 238 -38.71 3.77 -9.34
C LEU A 238 -39.47 3.75 -8.02
#